data_756c04757868c70a650c6740f23835f9
#
_entry.id   756c04757868c70a650c6740f23835f9
#
_cell.length_a   1.000
_cell.length_b   1.000
_cell.length_c   1.000
_cell.angle_alpha   90.00
_cell.angle_beta   90.00
_cell.angle_gamma   90.00
#
_symmetry.space_group_name_H-M   'P 1'
#
loop_
_entity.id
_entity.type
_entity.pdbx_description
1 polymer ?
#
loop_
_entity_poly.entity_id
_entity_poly.type
_entity_poly.pdbx_seq_one_letter_code
_entity_poly.pdbx_strand_id
1 'polypeptide(L)'
;MWFVTERLLGQKTRTILSEAEREAEVLKQKKLLEVKEKFLQLKGDLEQQVAQRNNKLKQIESKLKTREQELNQRQGDLQKQHQEIDTLRERLAQQSEGIEEKKTEYEQKKVEYEEKKAELELLRQSEQKRLEALGGLSADEARERLIESLRAEARDQAQGYINDIVEEAKMTANKEAKKIVVQSIQRLATETAIENSVTVFHIESDEIKGRIIGREGRNIRALESATGIEIIVDDTPEAIVLSSFDPVRREVARLALHQLVQDGRIHPARIEEVVSKVRKQIEEEIIETGKRTVIDLGIHGMHPELIRLIGKMKYRSSYGQNLLQHSRETANLCAIMASELGLNPKQAKRAGLLHDIGKVPDDEPELPHALLGMKLCEKYKEKPTICNAVGAHHDEIE
;
A
#
# COMPACT_ATOMS: atom_id res chain seq x y z
N MET A 1 -34.92 107.48 35.48
CA MET A 1 -34.81 106.46 34.41
C MET A 1 -33.48 105.74 34.36
N TRP A 2 -32.40 106.27 34.88
CA TRP A 2 -31.06 105.60 34.78
C TRP A 2 -30.89 104.35 35.69
N PHE A 3 -31.47 104.34 36.88
CA PHE A 3 -31.36 103.21 37.84
C PHE A 3 -32.14 101.96 37.45
N VAL A 4 -33.13 102.08 36.60
CA VAL A 4 -33.95 100.89 36.17
C VAL A 4 -33.26 100.15 34.99
N THR A 5 -32.54 100.91 34.15
CA THR A 5 -31.80 100.31 33.02
C THR A 5 -30.55 99.53 33.48
N GLU A 6 -29.85 99.97 34.49
CA GLU A 6 -28.66 99.31 35.05
C GLU A 6 -28.99 97.99 35.75
N ARG A 7 -30.16 97.99 36.42
CA ARG A 7 -30.65 96.78 37.08
C ARG A 7 -31.12 95.66 36.11
N LEU A 8 -31.71 96.10 34.99
CA LEU A 8 -32.15 95.16 33.95
C LEU A 8 -30.98 94.64 33.11
N LEU A 9 -29.97 95.50 32.84
CA LEU A 9 -28.74 95.07 32.20
C LEU A 9 -27.95 94.04 33.06
N GLY A 10 -27.86 94.36 34.40
CA GLY A 10 -27.19 93.46 35.33
C GLY A 10 -27.90 92.11 35.50
N GLN A 11 -29.23 92.04 35.37
CA GLN A 11 -29.98 90.78 35.37
C GLN A 11 -29.79 89.98 34.06
N LYS A 12 -29.83 90.71 32.92
CA LYS A 12 -29.59 90.05 31.61
C LYS A 12 -28.18 89.45 31.51
N THR A 13 -27.17 90.23 31.99
CA THR A 13 -25.79 89.70 31.98
C THR A 13 -25.61 88.51 32.88
N ARG A 14 -26.25 88.50 34.07
CA ARG A 14 -26.20 87.29 34.96
C ARG A 14 -26.92 86.08 34.38
N THR A 15 -28.05 86.28 33.67
CA THR A 15 -28.77 85.18 33.01
C THR A 15 -27.94 84.59 31.86
N ILE A 16 -27.36 85.53 31.00
CA ILE A 16 -26.48 85.07 29.93
C ILE A 16 -25.23 84.36 30.43
N LEU A 17 -24.63 84.87 31.55
CA LEU A 17 -23.48 84.22 32.14
C LEU A 17 -23.84 82.81 32.71
N SER A 18 -25.00 82.68 33.37
CA SER A 18 -25.47 81.45 33.90
C SER A 18 -25.91 80.45 32.83
N GLU A 19 -26.44 80.95 31.69
CA GLU A 19 -26.71 80.07 30.52
C GLU A 19 -25.41 79.64 29.89
N ALA A 20 -24.44 80.52 29.68
CA ALA A 20 -23.13 80.17 29.13
C ALA A 20 -22.35 79.15 30.02
N GLU A 21 -22.44 79.39 31.35
CA GLU A 21 -21.85 78.42 32.31
C GLU A 21 -22.53 77.03 32.23
N ARG A 22 -23.87 77.02 32.09
CA ARG A 22 -24.61 75.75 31.90
C ARG A 22 -24.27 75.09 30.57
N GLU A 23 -24.22 75.83 29.50
CA GLU A 23 -23.82 75.31 28.18
C GLU A 23 -22.37 74.78 28.18
N ALA A 24 -21.46 75.52 28.85
CA ALA A 24 -20.08 75.08 29.01
C ALA A 24 -19.99 73.81 29.82
N GLU A 25 -20.75 73.64 30.91
CA GLU A 25 -20.76 72.42 31.70
C GLU A 25 -21.39 71.26 30.94
N VAL A 26 -22.48 71.50 30.16
CA VAL A 26 -23.07 70.46 29.30
C VAL A 26 -22.08 70.06 28.21
N LEU A 27 -21.39 70.99 27.57
CA LEU A 27 -20.39 70.75 26.56
C LEU A 27 -19.21 69.96 27.13
N LYS A 28 -18.77 70.34 28.34
CA LYS A 28 -17.70 69.65 29.07
C LYS A 28 -18.10 68.20 29.39
N GLN A 29 -19.32 67.98 29.90
CA GLN A 29 -19.82 66.62 30.17
C GLN A 29 -19.95 65.81 28.88
N LYS A 30 -20.46 66.42 27.81
CA LYS A 30 -20.56 65.75 26.49
C LYS A 30 -19.18 65.35 25.99
N LYS A 31 -18.19 66.23 26.07
CA LYS A 31 -16.81 65.94 25.68
C LYS A 31 -16.18 64.84 26.57
N LEU A 32 -16.46 64.83 27.86
CA LEU A 32 -16.00 63.83 28.78
C LEU A 32 -16.60 62.43 28.46
N LEU A 33 -17.89 62.44 28.07
CA LEU A 33 -18.57 61.23 27.63
C LEU A 33 -17.98 60.68 26.31
N GLU A 34 -17.80 61.55 25.34
CA GLU A 34 -17.15 61.17 24.04
C GLU A 34 -15.74 60.61 24.23
N VAL A 35 -14.96 61.21 25.15
CA VAL A 35 -13.62 60.69 25.47
C VAL A 35 -13.71 59.32 26.17
N LYS A 36 -14.68 59.18 27.05
CA LYS A 36 -14.88 57.89 27.78
C LYS A 36 -15.36 56.79 26.84
N GLU A 37 -16.25 57.10 25.93
CA GLU A 37 -16.69 56.14 24.88
C GLU A 37 -15.53 55.75 23.97
N LYS A 38 -14.76 56.73 23.50
CA LYS A 38 -13.58 56.46 22.65
C LYS A 38 -12.50 55.66 23.37
N PHE A 39 -12.32 55.91 24.68
CA PHE A 39 -11.40 55.12 25.50
C PHE A 39 -11.87 53.67 25.65
N LEU A 40 -13.17 53.44 25.90
CA LEU A 40 -13.74 52.11 25.99
C LEU A 40 -13.66 51.38 24.66
N GLN A 41 -13.91 52.06 23.56
CA GLN A 41 -13.78 51.48 22.22
C GLN A 41 -12.33 51.08 21.92
N LEU A 42 -11.37 51.98 22.14
CA LEU A 42 -9.94 51.68 21.97
C LEU A 42 -9.44 50.55 22.89
N LYS A 43 -9.98 50.49 24.10
CA LYS A 43 -9.67 49.40 25.04
C LYS A 43 -10.22 48.06 24.53
N GLY A 44 -11.45 48.04 24.03
CA GLY A 44 -12.07 46.84 23.43
C GLY A 44 -11.30 46.36 22.19
N ASP A 45 -10.93 47.31 21.30
CA ASP A 45 -10.14 46.96 20.10
C ASP A 45 -8.76 46.42 20.48
N LEU A 46 -8.12 46.98 21.49
CA LEU A 46 -6.84 46.49 21.99
C LEU A 46 -6.97 45.08 22.59
N GLU A 47 -7.99 44.86 23.44
CA GLU A 47 -8.24 43.56 24.01
C GLU A 47 -8.52 42.50 22.94
N GLN A 48 -9.28 42.87 21.90
CA GLN A 48 -9.55 42.00 20.76
C GLN A 48 -8.27 41.67 19.96
N GLN A 49 -7.43 42.69 19.70
CA GLN A 49 -6.13 42.45 19.03
C GLN A 49 -5.19 41.56 19.85
N VAL A 50 -5.14 41.77 21.16
CA VAL A 50 -4.34 40.91 22.07
C VAL A 50 -4.85 39.52 22.06
N ALA A 51 -6.18 39.32 22.12
CA ALA A 51 -6.78 37.97 22.07
C ALA A 51 -6.48 37.27 20.73
N GLN A 52 -6.62 37.96 19.61
CA GLN A 52 -6.27 37.44 18.30
C GLN A 52 -4.78 37.07 18.18
N ARG A 53 -3.91 37.91 18.73
CA ARG A 53 -2.47 37.67 18.73
C ARG A 53 -2.09 36.46 19.61
N ASN A 54 -2.72 36.34 20.76
CA ASN A 54 -2.51 35.18 21.65
C ASN A 54 -3.02 33.87 21.03
N ASN A 55 -4.15 33.89 20.33
CA ASN A 55 -4.64 32.73 19.61
C ASN A 55 -3.71 32.30 18.47
N LYS A 56 -3.18 33.27 17.70
CA LYS A 56 -2.16 32.99 16.68
C LYS A 56 -0.88 32.41 17.28
N LEU A 57 -0.43 32.94 18.40
CA LEU A 57 0.75 32.40 19.11
C LEU A 57 0.52 30.97 19.56
N LYS A 58 -0.62 30.67 20.19
CA LYS A 58 -0.97 29.29 20.58
C LYS A 58 -1.00 28.33 19.38
N GLN A 59 -1.54 28.78 18.24
CA GLN A 59 -1.53 27.96 17.01
C GLN A 59 -0.12 27.70 16.47
N ILE A 60 0.77 28.71 16.54
CA ILE A 60 2.17 28.54 16.13
C ILE A 60 2.90 27.62 17.08
N GLU A 61 2.69 27.79 18.40
CA GLU A 61 3.29 26.93 19.41
C GLU A 61 2.87 25.45 19.25
N SER A 62 1.57 25.22 19.00
CA SER A 62 1.09 23.85 18.75
C SER A 62 1.72 23.23 17.47
N LYS A 63 1.80 24.02 16.39
CA LYS A 63 2.46 23.58 15.14
C LYS A 63 3.95 23.29 15.34
N LEU A 64 4.64 24.12 16.12
CA LEU A 64 6.06 23.90 16.44
C LEU A 64 6.23 22.61 17.24
N LYS A 65 5.39 22.38 18.24
CA LYS A 65 5.43 21.17 19.07
C LYS A 65 5.19 19.89 18.24
N THR A 66 4.21 19.95 17.32
CA THR A 66 3.97 18.82 16.39
C THR A 66 5.18 18.56 15.50
N ARG A 67 5.77 19.64 14.95
CA ARG A 67 6.94 19.53 14.08
C ARG A 67 8.16 18.99 14.81
N GLU A 68 8.33 19.37 16.08
CA GLU A 68 9.39 18.85 16.94
C GLU A 68 9.20 17.35 17.23
N GLN A 69 7.96 16.92 17.46
CA GLN A 69 7.64 15.50 17.63
C GLN A 69 7.94 14.70 16.36
N GLU A 70 7.51 15.20 15.19
CA GLU A 70 7.81 14.59 13.90
C GLU A 70 9.33 14.48 13.64
N LEU A 71 10.08 15.54 13.97
CA LEU A 71 11.55 15.52 13.82
C LEU A 71 12.20 14.50 14.74
N ASN A 72 11.77 14.43 15.99
CA ASN A 72 12.29 13.47 16.96
C ASN A 72 11.97 12.02 16.54
N GLN A 73 10.77 11.79 16.03
CA GLN A 73 10.39 10.48 15.47
C GLN A 73 11.26 10.11 14.28
N ARG A 74 11.43 11.04 13.34
CA ARG A 74 12.27 10.85 12.14
C ARG A 74 13.75 10.62 12.50
N GLN A 75 14.23 11.28 13.54
CA GLN A 75 15.58 11.05 14.05
C GLN A 75 15.73 9.66 14.66
N GLY A 76 14.72 9.18 15.40
CA GLY A 76 14.68 7.82 15.92
C GLY A 76 14.66 6.75 14.83
N ASP A 77 13.89 6.98 13.77
CA ASP A 77 13.82 6.08 12.63
C ASP A 77 15.14 6.03 11.86
N LEU A 78 15.77 7.19 11.66
CA LEU A 78 17.11 7.26 11.05
C LEU A 78 18.18 6.53 11.87
N GLN A 79 18.09 6.62 13.20
CA GLN A 79 18.99 5.87 14.08
C GLN A 79 18.81 4.35 13.95
N LYS A 80 17.56 3.89 13.88
CA LYS A 80 17.26 2.46 13.65
C LYS A 80 17.79 1.99 12.30
N GLN A 81 17.54 2.76 11.24
CA GLN A 81 18.06 2.45 9.92
C GLN A 81 19.61 2.39 9.88
N HIS A 82 20.28 3.28 10.62
CA HIS A 82 21.74 3.23 10.73
C HIS A 82 22.21 1.93 11.40
N GLN A 83 21.56 1.54 12.49
CA GLN A 83 21.87 0.29 13.19
C GLN A 83 21.61 -0.94 12.30
N GLU A 84 20.53 -0.93 11.52
CA GLU A 84 20.26 -2.01 10.55
C GLU A 84 21.32 -2.08 9.45
N ILE A 85 21.75 -0.93 8.93
CA ILE A 85 22.83 -0.88 7.93
C ILE A 85 24.15 -1.43 8.50
N ASP A 86 24.48 -1.10 9.73
CA ASP A 86 25.71 -1.59 10.37
C ASP A 86 25.64 -3.10 10.60
N THR A 87 24.49 -3.63 11.06
CA THR A 87 24.30 -5.08 11.21
C THR A 87 24.33 -5.83 9.86
N LEU A 88 23.82 -5.21 8.81
CA LEU A 88 23.90 -5.76 7.45
C LEU A 88 25.34 -5.78 6.94
N ARG A 89 26.13 -4.73 7.20
CA ARG A 89 27.54 -4.65 6.84
C ARG A 89 28.38 -5.73 7.54
N GLU A 90 28.13 -5.94 8.83
CA GLU A 90 28.79 -7.01 9.59
C GLU A 90 28.47 -8.40 9.03
N ARG A 91 27.20 -8.66 8.71
CA ARG A 91 26.80 -9.93 8.07
C ARG A 91 27.43 -10.12 6.69
N LEU A 92 27.52 -9.05 5.91
CA LEU A 92 28.14 -9.09 4.58
C LEU A 92 29.65 -9.37 4.69
N ALA A 93 30.31 -8.78 5.68
CA ALA A 93 31.72 -9.05 5.96
C ALA A 93 31.94 -10.52 6.35
N GLN A 94 31.13 -11.07 7.27
CA GLN A 94 31.18 -12.49 7.65
C GLN A 94 30.90 -13.44 6.47
N GLN A 95 29.94 -13.09 5.62
CA GLN A 95 29.66 -13.89 4.41
C GLN A 95 30.81 -13.85 3.41
N SER A 96 31.44 -12.67 3.25
CA SER A 96 32.62 -12.49 2.38
C SER A 96 33.81 -13.32 2.87
N GLU A 97 34.04 -13.32 4.18
CA GLU A 97 35.08 -14.13 4.80
C GLU A 97 34.83 -15.64 4.61
N GLY A 98 33.58 -16.10 4.86
CA GLY A 98 33.24 -17.49 4.63
C GLY A 98 33.27 -17.94 3.15
N ILE A 99 33.10 -17.02 2.21
CA ILE A 99 33.26 -17.30 0.78
C ILE A 99 34.77 -17.45 0.45
N GLU A 100 35.64 -16.62 1.03
CA GLU A 100 37.06 -16.68 0.79
C GLU A 100 37.67 -17.95 1.43
N GLU A 101 37.19 -18.35 2.61
CA GLU A 101 37.56 -19.64 3.22
C GLU A 101 37.18 -20.85 2.33
N LYS A 102 35.91 -20.85 1.81
CA LYS A 102 35.46 -21.91 0.90
C LYS A 102 36.24 -21.92 -0.41
N LYS A 103 36.63 -20.78 -0.90
CA LYS A 103 37.46 -20.65 -2.11
C LYS A 103 38.87 -21.23 -1.91
N THR A 104 39.47 -20.95 -0.77
CA THR A 104 40.78 -21.54 -0.42
C THR A 104 40.68 -23.06 -0.21
N GLU A 105 39.61 -23.53 0.43
CA GLU A 105 39.35 -24.97 0.59
C GLU A 105 39.10 -25.68 -0.77
N TYR A 106 38.41 -25.00 -1.66
CA TYR A 106 38.18 -25.52 -3.03
C TYR A 106 39.48 -25.57 -3.84
N GLU A 107 40.35 -24.55 -3.73
CA GLU A 107 41.66 -24.57 -4.37
C GLU A 107 42.58 -25.67 -3.81
N GLN A 108 42.55 -25.91 -2.48
CA GLN A 108 43.27 -27.03 -1.87
C GLN A 108 42.80 -28.38 -2.38
N LYS A 109 41.46 -28.57 -2.40
CA LYS A 109 40.85 -29.80 -2.97
C LYS A 109 41.17 -30.01 -4.44
N LYS A 110 41.28 -28.91 -5.20
CA LYS A 110 41.70 -28.95 -6.59
C LYS A 110 43.13 -29.41 -6.77
N VAL A 111 44.05 -28.92 -5.92
CA VAL A 111 45.45 -29.36 -5.92
C VAL A 111 45.55 -30.86 -5.52
N GLU A 112 44.86 -31.27 -4.45
CA GLU A 112 44.79 -32.68 -4.07
C GLU A 112 44.22 -33.57 -5.19
N TYR A 113 43.21 -33.08 -5.92
CA TYR A 113 42.66 -33.78 -7.06
C TYR A 113 43.69 -33.93 -8.22
N GLU A 114 44.45 -32.90 -8.54
CA GLU A 114 45.50 -32.98 -9.55
C GLU A 114 46.67 -33.88 -9.13
N GLU A 115 47.02 -33.87 -7.83
CA GLU A 115 48.05 -34.78 -7.28
C GLU A 115 47.58 -36.25 -7.38
N LYS A 116 46.35 -36.55 -6.94
CA LYS A 116 45.80 -37.94 -7.06
C LYS A 116 45.66 -38.37 -8.51
N LYS A 117 45.33 -37.43 -9.42
CA LYS A 117 45.27 -37.70 -10.85
C LYS A 117 46.63 -38.08 -11.42
N ALA A 118 47.69 -37.40 -10.99
CA ALA A 118 49.06 -37.66 -11.39
C ALA A 118 49.57 -39.03 -10.83
N GLU A 119 49.23 -39.33 -9.56
CA GLU A 119 49.56 -40.62 -8.95
C GLU A 119 48.83 -41.79 -9.67
N LEU A 120 47.56 -41.61 -10.03
CA LEU A 120 46.76 -42.56 -10.78
C LEU A 120 47.34 -42.87 -12.18
N GLU A 121 47.85 -41.84 -12.84
CA GLU A 121 48.52 -41.97 -14.14
C GLU A 121 49.85 -42.76 -14.02
N LEU A 122 50.62 -42.55 -12.95
CA LEU A 122 51.83 -43.34 -12.65
C LEU A 122 51.49 -44.78 -12.36
N LEU A 123 50.44 -45.04 -11.56
CA LEU A 123 49.93 -46.40 -11.26
C LEU A 123 49.52 -47.10 -12.51
N ARG A 124 48.77 -46.43 -13.39
CA ARG A 124 48.33 -46.92 -14.69
C ARG A 124 49.49 -47.37 -15.58
N GLN A 125 50.56 -46.53 -15.64
CA GLN A 125 51.75 -46.86 -16.42
C GLN A 125 52.49 -48.08 -15.84
N SER A 126 52.50 -48.22 -14.50
CA SER A 126 53.14 -49.37 -13.83
C SER A 126 52.34 -50.66 -14.07
N GLU A 127 51.00 -50.61 -13.99
CA GLU A 127 50.13 -51.72 -14.25
C GLU A 127 50.15 -52.14 -15.74
N GLN A 128 50.23 -51.18 -16.66
CA GLN A 128 50.39 -51.46 -18.08
C GLN A 128 51.67 -52.27 -18.35
N LYS A 129 52.82 -51.85 -17.77
CA LYS A 129 54.07 -52.59 -17.84
C LYS A 129 54.00 -53.99 -17.22
N ARG A 130 53.23 -54.16 -16.16
CA ARG A 130 53.02 -55.42 -15.47
C ARG A 130 52.10 -56.36 -16.27
N LEU A 131 51.08 -55.80 -16.91
CA LEU A 131 50.17 -56.53 -17.81
C LEU A 131 50.91 -56.99 -19.10
N GLU A 132 51.74 -56.15 -19.67
CA GLU A 132 52.61 -56.52 -20.78
C GLU A 132 53.55 -57.66 -20.43
N ALA A 133 54.08 -57.73 -19.17
CA ALA A 133 54.94 -58.77 -18.68
C ALA A 133 54.21 -60.11 -18.32
N LEU A 134 52.95 -60.06 -17.93
CA LEU A 134 52.19 -61.22 -17.45
C LEU A 134 51.19 -61.82 -18.47
N GLY A 135 50.84 -61.10 -19.52
CA GLY A 135 49.58 -61.42 -20.19
C GLY A 135 49.62 -62.22 -21.47
N GLY A 136 50.72 -62.36 -22.18
CA GLY A 136 50.66 -63.02 -23.50
C GLY A 136 49.58 -62.47 -24.43
N LEU A 137 48.90 -61.39 -24.06
CA LEU A 137 47.90 -60.60 -24.82
C LEU A 137 48.69 -59.56 -25.64
N SER A 138 48.23 -59.29 -26.84
CA SER A 138 48.78 -58.18 -27.58
C SER A 138 48.65 -56.87 -26.74
N ALA A 139 49.69 -56.06 -26.74
CA ALA A 139 49.72 -54.82 -25.94
C ALA A 139 48.50 -53.93 -26.17
N ASP A 140 47.91 -53.98 -27.35
CA ASP A 140 46.75 -53.20 -27.76
C ASP A 140 45.43 -53.73 -27.13
N GLU A 141 45.23 -55.07 -27.05
CA GLU A 141 44.04 -55.64 -26.37
C GLU A 141 44.06 -55.46 -24.87
N ALA A 142 45.21 -55.60 -24.24
CA ALA A 142 45.40 -55.36 -22.81
C ALA A 142 45.15 -53.88 -22.46
N ARG A 143 45.58 -52.99 -23.33
CA ARG A 143 45.40 -51.53 -23.22
C ARG A 143 43.92 -51.13 -23.36
N GLU A 144 43.21 -51.69 -24.34
CA GLU A 144 41.78 -51.39 -24.53
C GLU A 144 40.92 -51.87 -23.31
N ARG A 145 41.14 -53.08 -22.82
CA ARG A 145 40.42 -53.60 -21.64
C ARG A 145 40.73 -52.78 -20.37
N LEU A 146 41.96 -52.37 -20.16
CA LEU A 146 42.35 -51.55 -18.99
C LEU A 146 41.73 -50.15 -19.10
N ILE A 147 41.74 -49.52 -20.29
CA ILE A 147 41.11 -48.25 -20.53
C ILE A 147 39.61 -48.31 -20.29
N GLU A 148 38.93 -49.36 -20.70
CA GLU A 148 37.49 -49.55 -20.54
C GLU A 148 37.11 -49.72 -19.05
N SER A 149 37.89 -50.54 -18.29
CA SER A 149 37.72 -50.71 -16.85
C SER A 149 37.95 -49.42 -16.07
N LEU A 150 39.02 -48.67 -16.36
CA LEU A 150 39.33 -47.42 -15.69
C LEU A 150 38.34 -46.29 -16.05
N ARG A 151 37.83 -46.30 -17.27
CA ARG A 151 36.77 -45.33 -17.67
C ARG A 151 35.46 -45.63 -16.97
N ALA A 152 35.09 -46.89 -16.78
CA ALA A 152 33.88 -47.23 -16.05
C ALA A 152 33.99 -46.81 -14.58
N GLU A 153 35.11 -47.13 -13.92
CA GLU A 153 35.34 -46.81 -12.52
C GLU A 153 35.42 -45.28 -12.26
N ALA A 154 36.12 -44.55 -13.14
CA ALA A 154 36.18 -43.08 -13.06
C ALA A 154 34.82 -42.43 -13.33
N ARG A 155 33.99 -43.02 -14.18
CA ARG A 155 32.64 -42.53 -14.46
C ARG A 155 31.71 -42.73 -13.25
N ASP A 156 31.78 -43.87 -12.61
CA ASP A 156 30.95 -44.18 -11.44
C ASP A 156 31.34 -43.27 -10.24
N GLN A 157 32.64 -43.07 -10.01
CA GLN A 157 33.11 -42.13 -8.97
C GLN A 157 32.71 -40.68 -9.25
N ALA A 158 32.91 -40.24 -10.49
CA ALA A 158 32.51 -38.86 -10.89
C ALA A 158 30.99 -38.66 -10.77
N GLN A 159 30.18 -39.69 -11.11
CA GLN A 159 28.72 -39.62 -10.99
C GLN A 159 28.27 -39.52 -9.54
N GLY A 160 28.95 -40.24 -8.61
CA GLY A 160 28.72 -40.12 -7.16
C GLY A 160 28.94 -38.68 -6.66
N TYR A 161 30.11 -38.12 -6.98
CA TYR A 161 30.44 -36.75 -6.59
C TYR A 161 29.50 -35.70 -7.17
N ILE A 162 29.10 -35.87 -8.43
CA ILE A 162 28.13 -34.94 -9.04
C ILE A 162 26.77 -35.03 -8.33
N ASN A 163 26.33 -36.21 -7.99
CA ASN A 163 25.04 -36.38 -7.30
C ASN A 163 25.09 -35.74 -5.90
N ASP A 164 26.16 -35.97 -5.14
CA ASP A 164 26.33 -35.36 -3.82
C ASP A 164 26.35 -33.82 -3.86
N ILE A 165 27.06 -33.23 -4.82
CA ILE A 165 27.11 -31.80 -5.02
C ILE A 165 25.74 -31.24 -5.43
N VAL A 166 25.03 -31.95 -6.31
CA VAL A 166 23.69 -31.52 -6.76
C VAL A 166 22.67 -31.59 -5.63
N GLU A 167 22.72 -32.65 -4.77
CA GLU A 167 21.85 -32.75 -3.60
C GLU A 167 22.16 -31.67 -2.57
N GLU A 168 23.44 -31.43 -2.25
CA GLU A 168 23.84 -30.38 -1.32
C GLU A 168 23.44 -28.99 -1.84
N ALA A 169 23.63 -28.73 -3.14
CA ALA A 169 23.22 -27.50 -3.78
C ALA A 169 21.70 -27.29 -3.75
N LYS A 170 20.89 -28.34 -4.03
CA LYS A 170 19.43 -28.29 -3.95
C LYS A 170 18.96 -28.03 -2.52
N MET A 171 19.52 -28.70 -1.53
CA MET A 171 19.16 -28.51 -0.12
C MET A 171 19.48 -27.09 0.35
N THR A 172 20.66 -26.58 -0.01
CA THR A 172 21.10 -25.23 0.36
C THR A 172 20.26 -24.16 -0.35
N ALA A 173 20.00 -24.32 -1.65
CA ALA A 173 19.17 -23.41 -2.41
C ALA A 173 17.72 -23.34 -1.88
N ASN A 174 17.11 -24.47 -1.56
CA ASN A 174 15.78 -24.51 -0.98
C ASN A 174 15.72 -23.84 0.41
N LYS A 175 16.74 -24.04 1.24
CA LYS A 175 16.83 -23.41 2.57
C LYS A 175 16.99 -21.89 2.47
N GLU A 176 17.86 -21.42 1.58
CA GLU A 176 18.04 -20.00 1.34
C GLU A 176 16.82 -19.34 0.69
N ALA A 177 16.24 -19.97 -0.32
CA ALA A 177 15.02 -19.51 -0.96
C ALA A 177 13.87 -19.37 0.07
N LYS A 178 13.66 -20.37 0.90
CA LYS A 178 12.66 -20.33 1.97
C LYS A 178 12.93 -19.19 2.96
N LYS A 179 14.19 -18.98 3.33
CA LYS A 179 14.59 -17.88 4.22
C LYS A 179 14.31 -16.50 3.60
N ILE A 180 14.68 -16.31 2.33
CA ILE A 180 14.43 -15.07 1.60
C ILE A 180 12.92 -14.81 1.47
N VAL A 181 12.14 -15.82 1.12
CA VAL A 181 10.68 -15.71 1.01
C VAL A 181 10.06 -15.31 2.34
N VAL A 182 10.42 -15.99 3.44
CA VAL A 182 9.92 -15.65 4.79
C VAL A 182 10.29 -14.24 5.20
N GLN A 183 11.54 -13.83 4.96
CA GLN A 183 11.99 -12.46 5.24
C GLN A 183 11.25 -11.42 4.40
N SER A 184 11.01 -11.70 3.12
CA SER A 184 10.26 -10.82 2.23
C SER A 184 8.80 -10.69 2.67
N ILE A 185 8.17 -11.80 3.05
CA ILE A 185 6.81 -11.81 3.59
C ILE A 185 6.75 -10.97 4.88
N GLN A 186 7.69 -11.19 5.82
CA GLN A 186 7.71 -10.44 7.08
C GLN A 186 7.89 -8.92 6.90
N ARG A 187 8.62 -8.51 5.87
CA ARG A 187 8.84 -7.09 5.58
C ARG A 187 7.68 -6.44 4.85
N LEU A 188 7.08 -7.14 3.90
CA LEU A 188 6.08 -6.57 2.99
C LEU A 188 4.64 -6.84 3.44
N ALA A 189 4.39 -7.89 4.23
CA ALA A 189 3.05 -8.31 4.58
C ALA A 189 2.26 -7.22 5.32
N THR A 190 2.91 -6.50 6.23
CA THR A 190 2.25 -5.43 7.01
C THR A 190 1.84 -4.26 6.12
N GLU A 191 2.74 -3.77 5.26
CA GLU A 191 2.45 -2.68 4.33
C GLU A 191 1.38 -3.07 3.32
N THR A 192 1.53 -4.26 2.73
CA THR A 192 0.56 -4.80 1.78
C THR A 192 -0.82 -5.03 2.42
N ALA A 193 -0.86 -5.51 3.67
CA ALA A 193 -2.12 -5.68 4.41
C ALA A 193 -2.78 -4.33 4.69
N ILE A 194 -2.01 -3.31 5.09
CA ILE A 194 -2.54 -1.96 5.33
C ILE A 194 -3.08 -1.36 4.03
N GLU A 195 -2.31 -1.37 2.93
CA GLU A 195 -2.76 -0.85 1.63
C GLU A 195 -4.05 -1.53 1.14
N ASN A 196 -4.18 -2.83 1.35
CA ASN A 196 -5.33 -3.59 0.85
C ASN A 196 -6.54 -3.60 1.78
N SER A 197 -6.36 -3.32 3.08
CA SER A 197 -7.44 -3.44 4.07
C SER A 197 -7.92 -2.13 4.66
N VAL A 198 -7.21 -1.02 4.45
CA VAL A 198 -7.47 0.25 5.12
C VAL A 198 -7.72 1.39 4.13
N THR A 199 -8.67 2.26 4.45
CA THR A 199 -8.89 3.53 3.73
C THR A 199 -9.04 4.66 4.74
N VAL A 200 -8.25 5.72 4.59
CA VAL A 200 -8.34 6.91 5.43
C VAL A 200 -9.42 7.83 4.87
N PHE A 201 -10.39 8.18 5.71
CA PHE A 201 -11.42 9.16 5.41
C PHE A 201 -11.11 10.48 6.12
N HIS A 202 -10.82 11.52 5.35
CA HIS A 202 -10.52 12.85 5.88
C HIS A 202 -11.82 13.62 6.19
N ILE A 203 -11.84 14.30 7.32
CA ILE A 203 -12.93 15.13 7.80
C ILE A 203 -12.42 16.57 8.05
N GLU A 204 -13.31 17.55 7.90
CA GLU A 204 -12.94 18.97 8.00
C GLU A 204 -12.67 19.44 9.44
N SER A 205 -13.20 18.72 10.45
CA SER A 205 -13.01 19.07 11.86
C SER A 205 -13.28 17.87 12.79
N ASP A 206 -12.68 17.89 13.96
CA ASP A 206 -12.92 16.89 15.02
C ASP A 206 -14.35 16.97 15.62
N GLU A 207 -15.07 18.06 15.42
CA GLU A 207 -16.49 18.14 15.79
C GLU A 207 -17.33 17.14 14.98
N ILE A 208 -17.02 17.00 13.68
CA ILE A 208 -17.67 16.02 12.80
C ILE A 208 -17.36 14.59 13.27
N LYS A 209 -16.13 14.34 13.74
CA LYS A 209 -15.72 13.05 14.34
C LYS A 209 -16.64 12.65 15.51
N GLY A 210 -16.88 13.59 16.44
CA GLY A 210 -17.81 13.36 17.56
C GLY A 210 -19.24 13.06 17.10
N ARG A 211 -19.72 13.69 16.02
CA ARG A 211 -21.04 13.43 15.44
C ARG A 211 -21.12 12.07 14.76
N ILE A 212 -20.06 11.62 14.09
CA ILE A 212 -19.95 10.29 13.47
C ILE A 212 -20.00 9.22 14.56
N ILE A 213 -19.28 9.39 15.66
CA ILE A 213 -19.31 8.47 16.80
C ILE A 213 -20.71 8.43 17.42
N GLY A 214 -21.30 9.61 17.67
CA GLY A 214 -22.58 9.77 18.33
C GLY A 214 -22.55 9.44 19.82
N ARG A 215 -23.65 9.70 20.55
CA ARG A 215 -23.74 9.40 21.99
C ARG A 215 -23.53 7.91 22.22
N GLU A 216 -22.59 7.57 23.11
CA GLU A 216 -22.25 6.18 23.47
C GLU A 216 -21.86 5.31 22.26
N GLY A 217 -21.39 5.90 21.17
CA GLY A 217 -20.98 5.17 19.96
C GLY A 217 -22.12 4.61 19.11
N ARG A 218 -23.37 5.09 19.29
CA ARG A 218 -24.53 4.52 18.60
C ARG A 218 -24.49 4.69 17.08
N ASN A 219 -23.94 5.79 16.57
CA ASN A 219 -23.89 6.06 15.15
C ASN A 219 -22.79 5.24 14.47
N ILE A 220 -21.60 5.14 15.09
CA ILE A 220 -20.50 4.32 14.59
C ILE A 220 -20.91 2.85 14.53
N ARG A 221 -21.53 2.32 15.60
CA ARG A 221 -22.04 0.93 15.58
C ARG A 221 -23.12 0.68 14.52
N ALA A 222 -24.00 1.65 14.28
CA ALA A 222 -24.99 1.55 13.20
C ALA A 222 -24.30 1.53 11.82
N LEU A 223 -23.29 2.35 11.64
CA LEU A 223 -22.53 2.41 10.39
C LEU A 223 -21.73 1.12 10.14
N GLU A 224 -21.04 0.60 11.16
CA GLU A 224 -20.33 -0.69 11.10
C GLU A 224 -21.29 -1.85 10.79
N SER A 225 -22.42 -1.91 11.49
CA SER A 225 -23.45 -2.93 11.26
C SER A 225 -24.04 -2.85 9.84
N ALA A 226 -24.32 -1.65 9.33
CA ALA A 226 -24.91 -1.46 8.01
C ALA A 226 -23.92 -1.74 6.86
N THR A 227 -22.65 -1.39 7.03
CA THR A 227 -21.61 -1.54 6.00
C THR A 227 -20.88 -2.87 6.08
N GLY A 228 -20.73 -3.42 7.28
CA GLY A 228 -19.94 -4.63 7.56
C GLY A 228 -18.44 -4.37 7.52
N ILE A 229 -18.00 -3.17 7.87
CA ILE A 229 -16.58 -2.80 8.04
C ILE A 229 -16.33 -2.39 9.49
N GLU A 230 -15.07 -2.35 9.87
CA GLU A 230 -14.62 -1.78 11.13
C GLU A 230 -14.23 -0.30 10.94
N ILE A 231 -14.62 0.56 11.88
CA ILE A 231 -14.34 1.99 11.81
C ILE A 231 -13.50 2.37 13.00
N ILE A 232 -12.23 2.65 12.77
CA ILE A 232 -11.25 2.99 13.77
C ILE A 232 -11.18 4.50 13.91
N VAL A 233 -11.48 4.98 15.11
CA VAL A 233 -11.39 6.39 15.48
C VAL A 233 -10.32 6.53 16.53
N ASP A 234 -9.18 7.04 16.14
CA ASP A 234 -8.03 7.30 16.98
C ASP A 234 -7.82 8.81 17.21
N ASP A 235 -6.72 9.16 17.86
CA ASP A 235 -6.35 10.55 18.15
C ASP A 235 -5.79 11.29 16.91
N THR A 236 -5.73 10.66 15.73
CA THR A 236 -5.26 11.30 14.49
C THR A 236 -6.20 12.45 14.13
N PRO A 237 -5.75 13.71 14.07
CA PRO A 237 -6.62 14.85 13.77
C PRO A 237 -7.28 14.71 12.40
N GLU A 238 -8.55 15.07 12.31
CA GLU A 238 -9.29 15.21 11.05
C GLU A 238 -9.30 13.96 10.16
N ALA A 239 -9.16 12.76 10.75
CA ALA A 239 -9.17 11.49 10.03
C ALA A 239 -9.94 10.40 10.77
N ILE A 240 -10.52 9.50 10.00
CA ILE A 240 -11.15 8.24 10.45
C ILE A 240 -10.64 7.14 9.54
N VAL A 241 -10.32 5.98 10.10
CA VAL A 241 -9.82 4.84 9.35
C VAL A 241 -10.93 3.83 9.15
N LEU A 242 -11.16 3.45 7.89
CA LEU A 242 -12.13 2.44 7.47
C LEU A 242 -11.37 1.15 7.17
N SER A 243 -11.62 0.08 7.91
CA SER A 243 -10.91 -1.19 7.83
C SER A 243 -11.84 -2.32 7.37
N SER A 244 -11.46 -2.98 6.29
CA SER A 244 -12.08 -4.21 5.79
C SER A 244 -11.24 -4.80 4.67
N PHE A 245 -11.22 -6.11 4.53
CA PHE A 245 -10.61 -6.79 3.37
C PHE A 245 -11.42 -6.62 2.08
N ASP A 246 -12.72 -6.32 2.18
CA ASP A 246 -13.57 -6.08 1.02
C ASP A 246 -13.50 -4.60 0.59
N PRO A 247 -12.86 -4.29 -0.54
CA PRO A 247 -12.71 -2.93 -1.01
C PRO A 247 -14.01 -2.28 -1.44
N VAL A 248 -15.01 -3.06 -1.85
CA VAL A 248 -16.33 -2.54 -2.22
C VAL A 248 -17.08 -2.06 -0.98
N ARG A 249 -17.02 -2.81 0.13
CA ARG A 249 -17.60 -2.39 1.41
C ARG A 249 -16.93 -1.12 1.94
N ARG A 250 -15.59 -1.02 1.82
CA ARG A 250 -14.87 0.20 2.21
C ARG A 250 -15.34 1.41 1.40
N GLU A 251 -15.49 1.25 0.09
CA GLU A 251 -15.97 2.33 -0.78
C GLU A 251 -17.42 2.72 -0.49
N VAL A 252 -18.31 1.76 -0.23
CA VAL A 252 -19.67 2.02 0.25
C VAL A 252 -19.66 2.84 1.54
N ALA A 253 -18.83 2.47 2.50
CA ALA A 253 -18.72 3.19 3.77
C ALA A 253 -18.15 4.60 3.56
N ARG A 254 -17.12 4.75 2.73
CA ARG A 254 -16.50 6.04 2.41
C ARG A 254 -17.51 7.01 1.78
N LEU A 255 -18.26 6.55 0.79
CA LEU A 255 -19.27 7.38 0.13
C LEU A 255 -20.48 7.66 1.04
N ALA A 256 -20.90 6.68 1.85
CA ALA A 256 -21.96 6.88 2.81
C ALA A 256 -21.56 7.93 3.87
N LEU A 257 -20.36 7.85 4.42
CA LEU A 257 -19.82 8.86 5.33
C LEU A 257 -19.77 10.24 4.69
N HIS A 258 -19.27 10.33 3.45
CA HIS A 258 -19.24 11.59 2.72
C HIS A 258 -20.63 12.22 2.57
N GLN A 259 -21.64 11.44 2.19
CA GLN A 259 -23.02 11.93 2.08
C GLN A 259 -23.62 12.32 3.44
N LEU A 260 -23.35 11.54 4.50
CA LEU A 260 -23.82 11.84 5.86
C LEU A 260 -23.21 13.12 6.42
N VAL A 261 -21.92 13.34 6.17
CA VAL A 261 -21.21 14.56 6.58
C VAL A 261 -21.75 15.77 5.85
N GLN A 262 -21.93 15.69 4.53
CA GLN A 262 -22.52 16.79 3.73
C GLN A 262 -23.98 17.10 4.11
N ASP A 263 -24.80 16.07 4.34
CA ASP A 263 -26.20 16.24 4.76
C ASP A 263 -26.32 16.77 6.20
N GLY A 264 -25.31 16.57 7.01
CA GLY A 264 -25.28 17.00 8.40
C GLY A 264 -26.18 16.20 9.34
N ARG A 265 -26.94 15.25 8.87
CA ARG A 265 -27.87 14.41 9.65
C ARG A 265 -27.29 13.03 9.87
N ILE A 266 -26.57 12.85 11.01
CA ILE A 266 -25.95 11.58 11.36
C ILE A 266 -26.68 10.95 12.53
N HIS A 267 -27.57 9.99 12.24
CA HIS A 267 -28.30 9.17 13.19
C HIS A 267 -28.60 7.78 12.59
N PRO A 268 -28.82 6.74 13.40
CA PRO A 268 -28.91 5.36 12.94
C PRO A 268 -29.83 5.11 11.75
N ALA A 269 -31.07 5.57 11.79
CA ALA A 269 -32.03 5.38 10.71
C ALA A 269 -31.58 6.05 9.39
N ARG A 270 -30.94 7.23 9.46
CA ARG A 270 -30.39 7.90 8.29
C ARG A 270 -29.16 7.20 7.74
N ILE A 271 -28.34 6.63 8.63
CA ILE A 271 -27.16 5.84 8.26
C ILE A 271 -27.59 4.63 7.43
N GLU A 272 -28.57 3.84 7.91
CA GLU A 272 -29.10 2.68 7.20
C GLU A 272 -29.67 3.04 5.83
N GLU A 273 -30.43 4.13 5.75
CA GLU A 273 -30.99 4.63 4.51
C GLU A 273 -29.90 5.00 3.49
N VAL A 274 -28.91 5.80 3.91
CA VAL A 274 -27.82 6.27 3.06
C VAL A 274 -26.95 5.10 2.61
N VAL A 275 -26.58 4.19 3.52
CA VAL A 275 -25.78 3.00 3.19
C VAL A 275 -26.51 2.12 2.18
N SER A 276 -27.81 1.88 2.37
CA SER A 276 -28.61 1.11 1.40
C SER A 276 -28.65 1.76 0.02
N LYS A 277 -28.80 3.09 -0.03
CA LYS A 277 -28.80 3.85 -1.29
C LYS A 277 -27.43 3.79 -1.97
N VAL A 278 -26.35 4.04 -1.23
CA VAL A 278 -24.98 4.02 -1.75
C VAL A 278 -24.61 2.62 -2.23
N ARG A 279 -25.01 1.57 -1.52
CA ARG A 279 -24.76 0.19 -1.96
C ARG A 279 -25.38 -0.11 -3.31
N LYS A 280 -26.61 0.35 -3.57
CA LYS A 280 -27.25 0.21 -4.88
C LYS A 280 -26.51 1.01 -5.95
N GLN A 281 -26.12 2.23 -5.64
CA GLN A 281 -25.37 3.09 -6.55
C GLN A 281 -24.04 2.45 -6.95
N ILE A 282 -23.29 1.89 -6.00
CA ILE A 282 -22.02 1.21 -6.27
C ILE A 282 -22.25 -0.06 -7.11
N GLU A 283 -23.27 -0.83 -6.85
CA GLU A 283 -23.60 -2.02 -7.65
C GLU A 283 -23.95 -1.65 -9.10
N GLU A 284 -24.72 -0.58 -9.31
CA GLU A 284 -25.01 -0.04 -10.64
C GLU A 284 -23.73 0.43 -11.34
N GLU A 285 -22.83 1.12 -10.63
CA GLU A 285 -21.56 1.59 -11.15
C GLU A 285 -20.62 0.42 -11.52
N ILE A 286 -20.59 -0.65 -10.72
CA ILE A 286 -19.87 -1.88 -11.03
C ILE A 286 -20.33 -2.46 -12.35
N ILE A 287 -21.64 -2.63 -12.53
CA ILE A 287 -22.22 -3.19 -13.75
C ILE A 287 -21.93 -2.28 -14.96
N GLU A 288 -22.07 -0.98 -14.81
CA GLU A 288 -21.79 -0.02 -15.87
C GLU A 288 -20.31 -0.01 -16.26
N THR A 289 -19.41 0.00 -15.28
CA THR A 289 -17.96 -0.06 -15.50
C THR A 289 -17.55 -1.33 -16.24
N GLY A 290 -18.10 -2.47 -15.84
CA GLY A 290 -17.86 -3.74 -16.53
C GLY A 290 -18.36 -3.72 -17.98
N LYS A 291 -19.59 -3.25 -18.20
CA LYS A 291 -20.16 -3.10 -19.55
C LYS A 291 -19.32 -2.18 -20.43
N ARG A 292 -18.95 -1.01 -19.91
CA ARG A 292 -18.11 -0.06 -20.64
C ARG A 292 -16.75 -0.65 -20.99
N THR A 293 -16.14 -1.38 -20.06
CA THR A 293 -14.83 -2.03 -20.29
C THR A 293 -14.87 -3.03 -21.44
N VAL A 294 -15.88 -3.91 -21.47
CA VAL A 294 -15.99 -4.90 -22.57
C VAL A 294 -16.32 -4.24 -23.91
N ILE A 295 -17.10 -3.16 -23.91
CA ILE A 295 -17.40 -2.37 -25.11
C ILE A 295 -16.14 -1.69 -25.64
N ASP A 296 -15.40 -0.99 -24.79
CA ASP A 296 -14.15 -0.29 -25.13
C ASP A 296 -13.10 -1.23 -25.72
N LEU A 297 -13.03 -2.47 -25.22
CA LEU A 297 -12.11 -3.50 -25.71
C LEU A 297 -12.66 -4.26 -26.93
N GLY A 298 -13.90 -4.01 -27.37
CA GLY A 298 -14.53 -4.72 -28.49
C GLY A 298 -14.79 -6.20 -28.18
N ILE A 299 -15.02 -6.56 -26.94
CA ILE A 299 -15.30 -7.93 -26.50
C ILE A 299 -16.83 -8.10 -26.42
N HIS A 300 -17.36 -9.11 -27.13
CA HIS A 300 -18.80 -9.35 -27.20
C HIS A 300 -19.19 -10.72 -26.63
N GLY A 301 -20.46 -10.88 -26.23
CA GLY A 301 -21.00 -12.16 -25.78
C GLY A 301 -20.41 -12.70 -24.50
N MET A 302 -20.05 -11.82 -23.56
CA MET A 302 -19.59 -12.18 -22.22
C MET A 302 -20.78 -12.33 -21.27
N HIS A 303 -20.71 -13.32 -20.38
CA HIS A 303 -21.75 -13.55 -19.38
C HIS A 303 -21.89 -12.35 -18.43
N PRO A 304 -23.13 -11.93 -18.06
CA PRO A 304 -23.36 -10.77 -17.19
C PRO A 304 -22.57 -10.80 -15.87
N GLU A 305 -22.44 -11.97 -15.25
CA GLU A 305 -21.68 -12.10 -14.01
C GLU A 305 -20.17 -11.87 -14.21
N LEU A 306 -19.59 -12.31 -15.33
CA LEU A 306 -18.19 -11.98 -15.64
C LEU A 306 -18.02 -10.47 -15.88
N ILE A 307 -18.99 -9.83 -16.54
CA ILE A 307 -19.01 -8.36 -16.71
C ILE A 307 -19.08 -7.66 -15.36
N ARG A 308 -19.90 -8.15 -14.45
CA ARG A 308 -19.99 -7.64 -13.08
C ARG A 308 -18.68 -7.79 -12.31
N LEU A 309 -18.04 -8.97 -12.40
CA LEU A 309 -16.74 -9.21 -11.77
C LEU A 309 -15.66 -8.29 -12.37
N ILE A 310 -15.63 -8.07 -13.68
CA ILE A 310 -14.73 -7.09 -14.32
C ILE A 310 -14.96 -5.69 -13.75
N GLY A 311 -16.22 -5.29 -13.55
CA GLY A 311 -16.50 -3.99 -12.91
C GLY A 311 -16.00 -3.89 -11.48
N LYS A 312 -16.07 -4.96 -10.69
CA LYS A 312 -15.51 -5.03 -9.33
C LYS A 312 -13.98 -4.86 -9.31
N MET A 313 -13.25 -5.24 -10.37
CA MET A 313 -11.80 -5.03 -10.47
C MET A 313 -11.40 -3.56 -10.29
N LYS A 314 -12.30 -2.60 -10.56
CA LYS A 314 -12.07 -1.17 -10.35
C LYS A 314 -11.68 -0.83 -8.92
N TYR A 315 -12.22 -1.57 -7.96
CA TYR A 315 -12.03 -1.32 -6.52
C TYR A 315 -10.90 -2.14 -5.91
N ARG A 316 -10.30 -3.06 -6.65
CA ARG A 316 -9.19 -3.89 -6.19
C ARG A 316 -7.85 -3.38 -6.70
N SER A 317 -6.87 -3.46 -5.82
CA SER A 317 -5.46 -3.22 -6.09
C SER A 317 -4.69 -4.53 -5.98
N SER A 318 -3.69 -4.74 -6.82
CA SER A 318 -2.79 -5.88 -6.77
C SER A 318 -1.39 -5.40 -7.09
N TYR A 319 -0.43 -5.58 -6.17
CA TYR A 319 0.95 -5.09 -6.30
C TYR A 319 1.05 -3.58 -6.65
N GLY A 320 0.24 -2.75 -5.99
CA GLY A 320 0.22 -1.30 -6.21
C GLY A 320 -0.45 -0.85 -7.51
N GLN A 321 -1.00 -1.77 -8.32
CA GLN A 321 -1.71 -1.46 -9.56
C GLN A 321 -3.22 -1.67 -9.40
N ASN A 322 -4.02 -0.79 -10.03
CA ASN A 322 -5.46 -1.03 -10.13
C ASN A 322 -5.71 -2.25 -11.03
N LEU A 323 -6.45 -3.24 -10.51
CA LEU A 323 -6.67 -4.52 -11.18
C LEU A 323 -7.39 -4.38 -12.52
N LEU A 324 -8.38 -3.48 -12.62
CA LEU A 324 -9.11 -3.24 -13.87
C LEU A 324 -8.18 -2.64 -14.94
N GLN A 325 -7.38 -1.66 -14.56
CA GLN A 325 -6.46 -1.01 -15.48
C GLN A 325 -5.40 -2.00 -15.98
N HIS A 326 -4.81 -2.77 -15.08
CA HIS A 326 -3.88 -3.84 -15.41
C HIS A 326 -4.49 -4.86 -16.40
N SER A 327 -5.71 -5.35 -16.12
CA SER A 327 -6.39 -6.31 -17.00
C SER A 327 -6.70 -5.73 -18.38
N ARG A 328 -7.01 -4.44 -18.48
CA ARG A 328 -7.22 -3.75 -19.78
C ARG A 328 -5.93 -3.64 -20.58
N GLU A 329 -4.84 -3.29 -19.92
CA GLU A 329 -3.50 -3.20 -20.54
C GLU A 329 -3.03 -4.56 -21.02
N THR A 330 -3.14 -5.58 -20.18
CA THR A 330 -2.82 -6.97 -20.52
C THR A 330 -3.65 -7.46 -21.70
N ALA A 331 -4.96 -7.19 -21.71
CA ALA A 331 -5.84 -7.55 -22.82
C ALA A 331 -5.38 -6.95 -24.16
N ASN A 332 -4.98 -5.68 -24.16
CA ASN A 332 -4.49 -5.01 -25.36
C ASN A 332 -3.13 -5.55 -25.80
N LEU A 333 -2.20 -5.75 -24.86
CA LEU A 333 -0.88 -6.34 -25.16
C LEU A 333 -1.01 -7.75 -25.71
N CYS A 334 -1.82 -8.61 -25.11
CA CYS A 334 -2.09 -9.95 -25.60
C CYS A 334 -2.68 -9.94 -27.02
N ALA A 335 -3.56 -8.98 -27.32
CA ALA A 335 -4.12 -8.86 -28.68
C ALA A 335 -3.08 -8.45 -29.72
N ILE A 336 -2.19 -7.50 -29.38
CA ILE A 336 -1.11 -7.05 -30.24
C ILE A 336 -0.15 -8.20 -30.50
N MET A 337 0.33 -8.85 -29.43
CA MET A 337 1.27 -9.99 -29.56
C MET A 337 0.67 -11.14 -30.37
N ALA A 338 -0.59 -11.49 -30.12
CA ALA A 338 -1.27 -12.52 -30.89
C ALA A 338 -1.40 -12.16 -32.36
N SER A 339 -1.62 -10.88 -32.67
CA SER A 339 -1.68 -10.39 -34.07
C SER A 339 -0.33 -10.54 -34.78
N GLU A 340 0.76 -10.15 -34.11
CA GLU A 340 2.13 -10.27 -34.64
C GLU A 340 2.55 -11.74 -34.85
N LEU A 341 2.08 -12.63 -33.98
CA LEU A 341 2.36 -14.07 -34.08
C LEU A 341 1.40 -14.82 -35.04
N GLY A 342 0.45 -14.15 -35.69
CA GLY A 342 -0.54 -14.77 -36.56
C GLY A 342 -1.59 -15.61 -35.83
N LEU A 343 -1.74 -15.39 -34.51
CA LEU A 343 -2.74 -16.04 -33.67
C LEU A 343 -4.04 -15.25 -33.62
N ASN A 344 -5.05 -15.76 -32.89
CA ASN A 344 -6.35 -15.09 -32.79
C ASN A 344 -6.34 -13.95 -31.76
N PRO A 345 -6.26 -12.67 -32.19
CA PRO A 345 -6.15 -11.54 -31.25
C PRO A 345 -7.40 -11.32 -30.42
N LYS A 346 -8.60 -11.73 -30.89
CA LYS A 346 -9.84 -11.58 -30.14
C LYS A 346 -9.90 -12.54 -28.95
N GLN A 347 -9.39 -13.76 -29.11
CA GLN A 347 -9.33 -14.74 -28.02
C GLN A 347 -8.24 -14.33 -27.02
N ALA A 348 -7.06 -13.93 -27.49
CA ALA A 348 -5.97 -13.47 -26.64
C ALA A 348 -6.38 -12.23 -25.80
N LYS A 349 -7.06 -11.25 -26.42
CA LYS A 349 -7.61 -10.08 -25.73
C LYS A 349 -8.58 -10.48 -24.62
N ARG A 350 -9.47 -11.42 -24.90
CA ARG A 350 -10.47 -11.90 -23.94
C ARG A 350 -9.82 -12.66 -22.79
N ALA A 351 -8.85 -13.51 -23.06
CA ALA A 351 -8.07 -14.21 -22.05
C ALA A 351 -7.28 -13.23 -21.16
N GLY A 352 -6.60 -12.25 -21.77
CA GLY A 352 -5.87 -11.21 -21.05
C GLY A 352 -6.77 -10.33 -20.17
N LEU A 353 -8.02 -10.07 -20.55
CA LEU A 353 -8.97 -9.36 -19.69
C LEU A 353 -9.38 -10.20 -18.47
N LEU A 354 -9.47 -11.52 -18.64
CA LEU A 354 -10.01 -12.44 -17.62
C LEU A 354 -8.92 -13.11 -16.77
N HIS A 355 -7.62 -12.98 -17.09
CA HIS A 355 -6.56 -13.76 -16.44
C HIS A 355 -6.60 -13.64 -14.91
N ASP A 356 -6.83 -12.44 -14.41
CA ASP A 356 -6.83 -12.13 -12.97
C ASP A 356 -8.23 -12.06 -12.33
N ILE A 357 -9.27 -12.56 -13.01
CA ILE A 357 -10.65 -12.48 -12.50
C ILE A 357 -10.85 -13.24 -11.20
N GLY A 358 -10.02 -14.24 -10.94
CA GLY A 358 -10.04 -15.01 -9.69
C GLY A 358 -9.60 -14.23 -8.45
N LYS A 359 -9.01 -13.04 -8.62
CA LYS A 359 -8.70 -12.13 -7.50
C LYS A 359 -9.93 -11.35 -6.98
N VAL A 360 -11.07 -11.43 -7.68
CA VAL A 360 -12.24 -10.57 -7.43
C VAL A 360 -13.27 -11.12 -6.45
N PRO A 361 -13.53 -12.44 -6.36
CA PRO A 361 -14.50 -12.98 -5.41
C PRO A 361 -14.20 -12.56 -3.97
N ASP A 362 -15.27 -12.34 -3.20
CA ASP A 362 -15.18 -11.89 -1.81
C ASP A 362 -14.90 -13.06 -0.85
N ASP A 363 -15.27 -14.28 -1.25
CA ASP A 363 -14.94 -15.51 -0.53
C ASP A 363 -13.51 -15.90 -0.91
N GLU A 364 -12.62 -16.01 0.07
CA GLU A 364 -11.25 -16.50 -0.13
C GLU A 364 -11.28 -18.03 -0.23
N PRO A 365 -11.36 -18.61 -1.43
CA PRO A 365 -11.21 -20.03 -1.57
C PRO A 365 -9.74 -20.40 -1.31
N GLU A 366 -9.51 -21.59 -0.79
CA GLU A 366 -8.16 -22.18 -0.60
C GLU A 366 -7.39 -22.37 -1.93
N LEU A 367 -7.97 -21.92 -3.05
CA LEU A 367 -7.42 -22.10 -4.40
C LEU A 367 -6.64 -20.87 -4.85
N PRO A 368 -5.51 -21.07 -5.55
CA PRO A 368 -4.83 -20.00 -6.27
C PRO A 368 -5.80 -19.26 -7.21
N HIS A 369 -5.58 -17.95 -7.37
CA HIS A 369 -6.48 -17.10 -8.16
C HIS A 369 -6.57 -17.52 -9.64
N ALA A 370 -5.50 -18.10 -10.22
CA ALA A 370 -5.52 -18.60 -11.59
C ALA A 370 -6.51 -19.76 -11.74
N LEU A 371 -6.47 -20.74 -10.84
CA LEU A 371 -7.39 -21.87 -10.81
C LEU A 371 -8.83 -21.43 -10.47
N LEU A 372 -8.99 -20.48 -9.58
CA LEU A 372 -10.30 -19.90 -9.29
C LEU A 372 -10.88 -19.17 -10.50
N GLY A 373 -10.04 -18.36 -11.16
CA GLY A 373 -10.41 -17.67 -12.40
C GLY A 373 -10.82 -18.63 -13.51
N MET A 374 -10.08 -19.72 -13.67
CA MET A 374 -10.44 -20.79 -14.60
C MET A 374 -11.82 -21.39 -14.30
N LYS A 375 -12.09 -21.77 -13.04
CA LYS A 375 -13.39 -22.30 -12.62
C LYS A 375 -14.54 -21.30 -12.84
N LEU A 376 -14.31 -20.02 -12.62
CA LEU A 376 -15.31 -18.98 -12.92
C LEU A 376 -15.59 -18.90 -14.42
N CYS A 377 -14.54 -18.92 -15.25
CA CYS A 377 -14.68 -18.93 -16.70
C CYS A 377 -15.44 -20.14 -17.20
N GLU A 378 -15.15 -21.33 -16.68
CA GLU A 378 -15.88 -22.57 -16.99
C GLU A 378 -17.34 -22.50 -16.55
N LYS A 379 -17.61 -22.05 -15.32
CA LYS A 379 -18.97 -21.88 -14.76
C LYS A 379 -19.83 -20.97 -15.64
N TYR A 380 -19.22 -19.93 -16.19
CA TYR A 380 -19.94 -18.96 -17.03
C TYR A 380 -19.75 -19.22 -18.53
N LYS A 381 -19.32 -20.44 -18.88
CA LYS A 381 -19.30 -20.99 -20.26
C LYS A 381 -18.39 -20.22 -21.22
N GLU A 382 -17.24 -19.79 -20.73
CA GLU A 382 -16.17 -19.31 -21.61
C GLU A 382 -15.57 -20.46 -22.43
N LYS A 383 -14.91 -20.14 -23.53
CA LYS A 383 -14.27 -21.15 -24.37
C LYS A 383 -13.15 -21.87 -23.61
N PRO A 384 -12.97 -23.19 -23.80
CA PRO A 384 -11.92 -23.95 -23.11
C PRO A 384 -10.52 -23.35 -23.26
N THR A 385 -10.18 -22.79 -24.44
CA THR A 385 -8.90 -22.12 -24.69
C THR A 385 -8.71 -20.86 -23.81
N ILE A 386 -9.79 -20.16 -23.47
CA ILE A 386 -9.75 -19.00 -22.58
C ILE A 386 -9.62 -19.46 -21.14
N CYS A 387 -10.40 -20.49 -20.75
CA CYS A 387 -10.32 -21.09 -19.42
C CYS A 387 -8.90 -21.61 -19.12
N ASN A 388 -8.31 -22.34 -20.06
CA ASN A 388 -6.94 -22.82 -19.95
C ASN A 388 -5.94 -21.66 -19.81
N ALA A 389 -6.00 -20.64 -20.67
CA ALA A 389 -5.12 -19.49 -20.59
C ALA A 389 -5.23 -18.74 -19.26
N VAL A 390 -6.44 -18.67 -18.66
CA VAL A 390 -6.64 -18.11 -17.32
C VAL A 390 -6.04 -18.98 -16.23
N GLY A 391 -6.18 -20.32 -16.34
CA GLY A 391 -5.63 -21.25 -15.36
C GLY A 391 -4.11 -21.39 -15.42
N ALA A 392 -3.52 -21.24 -16.61
CA ALA A 392 -2.10 -21.51 -16.87
C ALA A 392 -1.19 -20.27 -16.75
N HIS A 393 -1.72 -19.07 -16.49
CA HIS A 393 -0.91 -17.86 -16.54
C HIS A 393 0.17 -17.74 -15.44
N HIS A 394 0.16 -18.65 -14.48
CA HIS A 394 1.19 -18.83 -13.43
C HIS A 394 1.78 -20.25 -13.40
N ASP A 395 1.70 -20.98 -14.53
CA ASP A 395 2.21 -22.35 -14.67
C ASP A 395 1.60 -23.35 -13.68
N GLU A 396 0.36 -23.12 -13.22
CA GLU A 396 -0.34 -23.99 -12.27
C GLU A 396 -1.03 -25.19 -12.96
N ILE A 397 -1.23 -25.10 -14.28
CA ILE A 397 -1.73 -26.16 -15.17
C ILE A 397 -0.99 -26.13 -16.49
N GLU A 398 -1.02 -27.26 -17.23
CA GLU A 398 -0.47 -27.40 -18.58
C GLU A 398 -1.32 -26.68 -19.66
#